data_f7edf14d697b00df39682ef20026a121
#
_entry.id   f7edf14d697b00df39682ef20026a121
#
_cell.length_a   1.000
_cell.length_b   1.000
_cell.length_c   1.000
_cell.angle_alpha   90.00
_cell.angle_beta   90.00
_cell.angle_gamma   90.00
#
_symmetry.space_group_name_H-M   'P 1'
#
loop_
_entity.id
_entity.type
_entity.pdbx_description
1 polymer ?
#
loop_
_entity_poly.entity_id
_entity_poly.type
_entity_poly.pdbx_seq_one_letter_code
_entity_poly.pdbx_strand_id
1 'polypeptide(L)'
;MKKVLYAAALLFLVTACTPKPESKPYTWEDDLHQRLLTDFSRTEDEVKEYIRKYIPDVSDEQMCQWEASKALECMTLNGEKRYFRNAAPNLFRVDSVCYQIKAAKDGVSFSGSEKVNMENLPEIIASVKKSGNPITAPKRMRVTYTLTVDSNAVPAGELVRCWLPYPRTDQSRQQDVKFISASESKYTLSPQDCLHSTLYMEKRAVQDQPTVFSESFEYTANAEWHNLKPKDIQPYDTTSSIYKEYTAEREKHVIFSPRMRELQQ
;
A
#
# COMPACT_ATOMS: atom_id res chain seq x y z
N MET A 1 -25.47 48.53 -69.73
CA MET A 1 -25.41 47.15 -69.21
C MET A 1 -24.04 46.92 -68.52
N LYS A 2 -24.01 47.01 -67.22
CA LYS A 2 -22.72 46.87 -66.47
C LYS A 2 -22.63 45.42 -65.98
N LYS A 3 -21.60 44.69 -66.38
CA LYS A 3 -21.31 43.36 -65.88
C LYS A 3 -20.51 43.51 -64.60
N VAL A 4 -21.00 43.04 -63.48
CA VAL A 4 -20.33 42.94 -62.20
C VAL A 4 -19.63 41.59 -62.16
N LEU A 5 -18.30 41.57 -62.12
CA LEU A 5 -17.49 40.39 -61.84
C LEU A 5 -17.42 40.18 -60.31
N TYR A 6 -17.89 39.06 -59.83
CA TYR A 6 -17.62 38.59 -58.48
C TYR A 6 -16.31 37.77 -58.47
N ALA A 7 -15.28 38.29 -57.86
CA ALA A 7 -14.09 37.52 -57.53
C ALA A 7 -14.28 36.84 -56.21
N ALA A 8 -14.44 35.50 -56.23
CA ALA A 8 -14.45 34.68 -55.02
C ALA A 8 -13.02 34.47 -54.53
N ALA A 9 -12.66 35.11 -53.44
CA ALA A 9 -11.40 34.84 -52.76
C ALA A 9 -11.54 33.58 -51.89
N LEU A 10 -10.94 32.47 -52.35
CA LEU A 10 -10.76 31.26 -51.57
C LEU A 10 -9.69 31.50 -50.52
N LEU A 11 -10.08 31.70 -49.25
CA LEU A 11 -9.18 31.72 -48.12
C LEU A 11 -8.84 30.28 -47.75
N PHE A 12 -7.63 29.82 -48.11
CA PHE A 12 -7.07 28.57 -47.57
C PHE A 12 -6.63 28.83 -46.13
N LEU A 13 -7.43 28.35 -45.18
CA LEU A 13 -7.03 28.19 -43.77
C LEU A 13 -6.04 27.01 -43.70
N VAL A 14 -4.76 27.31 -43.78
CA VAL A 14 -3.71 26.35 -43.39
C VAL A 14 -3.71 26.29 -41.87
N THR A 15 -4.43 25.35 -41.31
CA THR A 15 -4.25 24.95 -39.91
C THR A 15 -2.90 24.30 -39.81
N ALA A 16 -1.88 25.11 -39.40
CA ALA A 16 -0.59 24.61 -39.01
C ALA A 16 -0.83 23.68 -37.79
N CYS A 17 -0.77 22.36 -38.01
CA CYS A 17 -0.60 21.41 -36.94
C CYS A 17 0.75 21.70 -36.28
N THR A 18 0.75 22.50 -35.22
CA THR A 18 1.91 22.55 -34.35
C THR A 18 2.12 21.15 -33.79
N PRO A 19 3.27 20.50 -33.99
CA PRO A 19 3.54 19.22 -33.38
C PRO A 19 3.39 19.39 -31.88
N LYS A 20 2.54 18.51 -31.29
CA LYS A 20 2.41 18.43 -29.82
C LYS A 20 3.81 18.19 -29.28
N PRO A 21 4.32 19.00 -28.33
CA PRO A 21 5.65 18.76 -27.80
C PRO A 21 5.70 17.30 -27.32
N GLU A 22 6.66 16.53 -27.83
CA GLU A 22 6.90 15.18 -27.35
C GLU A 22 7.12 15.26 -25.85
N SER A 23 6.22 14.68 -25.08
CA SER A 23 6.38 14.58 -23.64
C SER A 23 7.63 13.73 -23.40
N LYS A 24 8.61 14.30 -22.67
CA LYS A 24 9.79 13.55 -22.22
C LYS A 24 9.29 12.23 -21.60
N PRO A 25 9.87 11.08 -22.00
CA PRO A 25 9.46 9.80 -21.39
C PRO A 25 9.66 9.88 -19.87
N TYR A 26 8.66 9.45 -19.12
CA TYR A 26 8.71 9.36 -17.67
C TYR A 26 9.71 8.28 -17.26
N THR A 27 10.71 8.66 -16.48
CA THR A 27 11.81 7.79 -16.09
C THR A 27 11.63 7.24 -14.67
N TRP A 28 12.44 6.24 -14.30
CA TRP A 28 12.52 5.76 -12.91
C TRP A 28 12.94 6.88 -11.94
N GLU A 29 13.85 7.74 -12.36
CA GLU A 29 14.31 8.90 -11.57
C GLU A 29 13.16 9.88 -11.34
N ASP A 30 12.32 10.13 -12.34
CA ASP A 30 11.14 10.98 -12.21
C ASP A 30 10.15 10.36 -11.21
N ASP A 31 9.91 9.03 -11.27
CA ASP A 31 9.05 8.30 -10.34
C ASP A 31 9.62 8.38 -8.91
N LEU A 32 10.91 8.10 -8.73
CA LEU A 32 11.56 8.18 -7.43
C LEU A 32 11.46 9.59 -6.84
N HIS A 33 11.73 10.62 -7.67
CA HIS A 33 11.63 12.01 -7.23
C HIS A 33 10.19 12.37 -6.76
N GLN A 34 9.17 11.95 -7.50
CA GLN A 34 7.77 12.18 -7.11
C GLN A 34 7.41 11.44 -5.81
N ARG A 35 7.90 10.22 -5.62
CA ARG A 35 7.72 9.48 -4.36
C ARG A 35 8.38 10.19 -3.19
N LEU A 36 9.61 10.66 -3.35
CA LEU A 36 10.32 11.39 -2.32
C LEU A 36 9.59 12.69 -1.94
N LEU A 37 9.08 13.44 -2.91
CA LEU A 37 8.28 14.65 -2.65
C LEU A 37 6.98 14.33 -1.91
N THR A 38 6.36 13.19 -2.19
CA THR A 38 5.15 12.73 -1.51
C THR A 38 5.43 12.28 -0.08
N ASP A 39 6.51 11.54 0.13
CA ASP A 39 6.86 10.98 1.42
C ASP A 39 7.50 12.02 2.34
N PHE A 40 8.36 12.91 1.82
CA PHE A 40 8.99 13.99 2.57
C PHE A 40 8.28 15.33 2.30
N SER A 41 7.02 15.39 2.67
CA SER A 41 6.13 16.51 2.36
C SER A 41 6.03 17.56 3.48
N ARG A 42 6.58 17.30 4.68
CA ARG A 42 6.44 18.21 5.82
C ARG A 42 7.56 19.23 5.90
N THR A 43 7.19 20.45 6.30
CA THR A 43 8.13 21.52 6.68
C THR A 43 8.56 21.37 8.13
N GLU A 44 9.62 22.07 8.53
CA GLU A 44 10.08 22.12 9.91
C GLU A 44 9.03 22.70 10.85
N ASP A 45 8.33 23.75 10.42
CA ASP A 45 7.29 24.37 11.22
C ASP A 45 6.11 23.45 11.50
N GLU A 46 5.63 22.70 10.50
CA GLU A 46 4.58 21.70 10.67
C GLU A 46 4.98 20.59 11.65
N VAL A 47 6.23 20.16 11.58
CA VAL A 47 6.78 19.14 12.50
C VAL A 47 6.89 19.69 13.91
N LYS A 48 7.45 20.90 14.09
CA LYS A 48 7.51 21.59 15.40
C LYS A 48 6.13 21.83 15.99
N GLU A 49 5.14 22.21 15.18
CA GLU A 49 3.76 22.39 15.62
C GLU A 49 3.18 21.10 16.21
N TYR A 50 3.43 19.95 15.54
CA TYR A 50 3.00 18.67 16.10
C TYR A 50 3.72 18.33 17.41
N ILE A 51 5.04 18.51 17.47
CA ILE A 51 5.86 18.18 18.64
C ILE A 51 5.46 19.05 19.84
N ARG A 52 5.18 20.33 19.64
CA ARG A 52 4.74 21.27 20.71
C ARG A 52 3.45 20.86 21.39
N LYS A 53 2.63 20.01 20.79
CA LYS A 53 1.48 19.41 21.47
C LYS A 53 1.88 18.63 22.73
N TYR A 54 3.09 18.08 22.77
CA TYR A 54 3.61 17.26 23.85
C TYR A 54 4.81 17.89 24.55
N ILE A 55 5.64 18.60 23.82
CA ILE A 55 6.86 19.27 24.27
C ILE A 55 6.76 20.74 23.85
N PRO A 56 6.09 21.60 24.67
CA PRO A 56 5.81 22.99 24.28
C PRO A 56 7.06 23.82 23.94
N ASP A 57 8.15 23.59 24.70
CA ASP A 57 9.40 24.36 24.62
C ASP A 57 10.47 23.58 23.83
N VAL A 58 10.08 22.86 22.76
CA VAL A 58 11.04 22.12 21.93
C VAL A 58 12.10 23.07 21.37
N SER A 59 13.38 22.75 21.62
CA SER A 59 14.51 23.54 21.14
C SER A 59 15.04 23.05 19.79
N ASP A 60 15.82 23.95 19.12
CA ASP A 60 16.50 23.59 17.87
C ASP A 60 17.57 22.52 18.10
N GLU A 61 18.22 22.51 19.27
CA GLU A 61 19.19 21.47 19.63
C GLU A 61 18.53 20.11 19.73
N GLN A 62 17.33 20.03 20.34
CA GLN A 62 16.56 18.78 20.40
C GLN A 62 16.17 18.29 19.01
N MET A 63 15.72 19.20 18.12
CA MET A 63 15.42 18.86 16.73
C MET A 63 16.64 18.26 16.04
N CYS A 64 17.82 18.93 16.16
CA CYS A 64 19.07 18.45 15.58
C CYS A 64 19.49 17.08 16.13
N GLN A 65 19.32 16.82 17.45
CA GLN A 65 19.63 15.54 18.06
C GLN A 65 18.75 14.40 17.49
N TRP A 66 17.44 14.62 17.35
CA TRP A 66 16.53 13.64 16.78
C TRP A 66 16.76 13.42 15.28
N GLU A 67 17.14 14.45 14.53
CA GLU A 67 17.55 14.34 13.13
C GLU A 67 18.83 13.50 12.99
N ALA A 68 19.83 13.78 13.82
CA ALA A 68 21.10 13.06 13.82
C ALA A 68 20.94 11.58 14.19
N SER A 69 20.08 11.28 15.16
CA SER A 69 19.75 9.91 15.58
C SER A 69 18.81 9.18 14.63
N LYS A 70 18.25 9.86 13.61
CA LYS A 70 17.20 9.35 12.72
C LYS A 70 15.85 9.06 13.38
N ALA A 71 15.67 9.48 14.65
CA ALA A 71 14.36 9.41 15.30
C ALA A 71 13.36 10.40 14.65
N LEU A 72 13.86 11.50 14.09
CA LEU A 72 13.10 12.46 13.30
C LEU A 72 13.65 12.45 11.86
N GLU A 73 12.98 11.72 10.99
CA GLU A 73 13.45 11.45 9.63
C GLU A 73 13.27 12.67 8.72
N CYS A 74 14.39 13.15 8.16
CA CYS A 74 14.41 14.28 7.23
C CYS A 74 15.43 14.07 6.12
N MET A 75 15.27 14.83 5.03
CA MET A 75 16.21 14.91 3.93
C MET A 75 16.11 16.27 3.21
N THR A 76 17.13 16.58 2.40
CA THR A 76 17.09 17.76 1.54
C THR A 76 16.54 17.37 0.16
N LEU A 77 15.44 17.99 -0.23
CA LEU A 77 14.83 17.85 -1.55
C LEU A 77 14.73 19.22 -2.22
N ASN A 78 15.19 19.33 -3.44
CA ASN A 78 15.21 20.57 -4.23
C ASN A 78 15.83 21.77 -3.48
N GLY A 79 16.84 21.51 -2.64
CA GLY A 79 17.52 22.52 -1.83
C GLY A 79 16.82 22.90 -0.52
N GLU A 80 15.69 22.32 -0.20
CA GLU A 80 14.93 22.53 1.04
C GLU A 80 14.96 21.32 1.95
N LYS A 81 15.13 21.53 3.27
CA LYS A 81 14.98 20.47 4.27
C LYS A 81 13.50 20.10 4.39
N ARG A 82 13.20 18.85 4.20
CA ARG A 82 11.85 18.27 4.30
C ARG A 82 11.86 17.07 5.23
N TYR A 83 10.76 16.88 5.90
CA TYR A 83 10.56 15.76 6.84
C TYR A 83 9.58 14.74 6.27
N PHE A 84 9.82 13.48 6.62
CA PHE A 84 8.89 12.42 6.30
C PHE A 84 7.49 12.76 6.83
N ARG A 85 6.46 12.48 6.05
CA ARG A 85 5.06 12.87 6.37
C ARG A 85 4.59 12.47 7.77
N ASN A 86 5.15 11.37 8.32
CA ASN A 86 4.86 10.89 9.67
C ASN A 86 6.07 11.04 10.62
N ALA A 87 7.07 11.87 10.31
CA ALA A 87 8.26 12.01 11.14
C ALA A 87 7.92 12.38 12.59
N ALA A 88 7.08 13.39 12.81
CA ALA A 88 6.70 13.81 14.15
C ALA A 88 5.90 12.74 14.93
N PRO A 89 4.85 12.10 14.38
CA PRO A 89 4.22 10.95 15.03
C PRO A 89 5.17 9.78 15.31
N ASN A 90 6.10 9.49 14.39
CA ASN A 90 7.07 8.42 14.55
C ASN A 90 8.09 8.71 15.66
N LEU A 91 8.54 9.96 15.83
CA LEU A 91 9.38 10.37 16.93
C LEU A 91 8.84 9.86 18.28
N PHE A 92 7.53 10.05 18.52
CA PHE A 92 6.84 9.60 19.72
C PHE A 92 6.59 8.08 19.80
N ARG A 93 7.10 7.31 18.84
CA ARG A 93 7.10 5.84 18.85
C ARG A 93 8.49 5.26 19.04
N VAL A 94 9.52 5.92 18.48
CA VAL A 94 10.88 5.38 18.42
C VAL A 94 11.80 5.97 19.49
N ASP A 95 11.59 7.21 19.90
CA ASP A 95 12.32 7.82 21.02
C ASP A 95 11.63 7.50 22.34
N SER A 96 12.33 6.88 23.26
CA SER A 96 11.76 6.39 24.52
C SER A 96 11.27 7.50 25.44
N VAL A 97 11.92 8.66 25.43
CA VAL A 97 11.53 9.82 26.26
C VAL A 97 10.28 10.46 25.68
N CYS A 98 10.28 10.71 24.39
CA CYS A 98 9.11 11.23 23.69
C CYS A 98 7.90 10.29 23.81
N TYR A 99 8.11 8.98 23.71
CA TYR A 99 7.06 7.98 23.94
C TYR A 99 6.42 8.10 25.32
N GLN A 100 7.25 8.21 26.37
CA GLN A 100 6.75 8.35 27.74
C GLN A 100 5.97 9.65 27.94
N ILE A 101 6.44 10.78 27.39
CA ILE A 101 5.75 12.07 27.46
C ILE A 101 4.37 11.95 26.80
N LYS A 102 4.31 11.36 25.61
CA LYS A 102 3.05 11.16 24.90
C LYS A 102 2.12 10.22 25.64
N ALA A 103 2.61 9.11 26.14
CA ALA A 103 1.84 8.12 26.90
C ALA A 103 1.31 8.69 28.21
N ALA A 104 2.07 9.57 28.90
CA ALA A 104 1.61 10.25 30.10
C ALA A 104 0.45 11.23 29.81
N LYS A 105 0.45 11.87 28.64
CA LYS A 105 -0.58 12.84 28.26
C LYS A 105 -1.82 12.16 27.67
N ASP A 106 -1.66 11.24 26.75
CA ASP A 106 -2.76 10.66 25.95
C ASP A 106 -3.22 9.29 26.48
N GLY A 107 -2.45 8.70 27.40
CA GLY A 107 -2.55 7.30 27.76
C GLY A 107 -1.86 6.38 26.72
N VAL A 108 -1.68 5.11 27.07
CA VAL A 108 -1.23 4.10 26.11
C VAL A 108 -2.41 3.74 25.21
N SER A 109 -2.33 4.10 23.95
CA SER A 109 -3.36 3.81 22.95
C SER A 109 -2.88 2.71 22.01
N PHE A 110 -3.62 1.62 21.94
CA PHE A 110 -3.46 0.63 20.89
C PHE A 110 -4.35 1.00 19.70
N SER A 111 -3.90 0.73 18.47
CA SER A 111 -4.77 0.80 17.29
C SER A 111 -5.95 -0.18 17.44
N GLY A 112 -7.05 0.04 16.72
CA GLY A 112 -8.20 -0.86 16.79
C GLY A 112 -7.85 -2.33 16.50
N SER A 113 -6.94 -2.57 15.56
CA SER A 113 -6.45 -3.92 15.24
C SER A 113 -5.55 -4.52 16.34
N GLU A 114 -4.68 -3.73 16.96
CA GLU A 114 -3.86 -4.16 18.09
C GLU A 114 -4.73 -4.53 19.30
N LYS A 115 -5.73 -3.73 19.59
CA LYS A 115 -6.69 -3.99 20.67
C LYS A 115 -7.42 -5.32 20.44
N VAL A 116 -7.96 -5.54 19.25
CA VAL A 116 -8.64 -6.80 18.89
C VAL A 116 -7.70 -7.99 18.99
N ASN A 117 -6.45 -7.85 18.55
CA ASN A 117 -5.46 -8.93 18.68
C ASN A 117 -5.14 -9.24 20.13
N MET A 118 -4.96 -8.23 20.98
CA MET A 118 -4.70 -8.42 22.41
C MET A 118 -5.89 -9.07 23.15
N GLU A 119 -7.12 -8.75 22.77
CA GLU A 119 -8.32 -9.34 23.35
C GLU A 119 -8.49 -10.83 22.96
N ASN A 120 -8.22 -11.21 21.71
CA ASN A 120 -8.41 -12.57 21.22
C ASN A 120 -7.22 -13.50 21.47
N LEU A 121 -6.00 -12.97 21.59
CA LEU A 121 -4.77 -13.76 21.67
C LEU A 121 -4.75 -14.74 22.86
N PRO A 122 -5.17 -14.39 24.09
CA PRO A 122 -5.18 -15.33 25.23
C PRO A 122 -6.08 -16.55 24.97
N GLU A 123 -7.25 -16.36 24.37
CA GLU A 123 -8.18 -17.44 24.02
C GLU A 123 -7.59 -18.37 22.96
N ILE A 124 -6.97 -17.81 21.92
CA ILE A 124 -6.30 -18.56 20.86
C ILE A 124 -5.18 -19.42 21.46
N ILE A 125 -4.31 -18.84 22.29
CA ILE A 125 -3.21 -19.56 22.96
C ILE A 125 -3.75 -20.70 23.85
N ALA A 126 -4.78 -20.43 24.64
CA ALA A 126 -5.39 -21.43 25.51
C ALA A 126 -5.99 -22.59 24.69
N SER A 127 -6.68 -22.28 23.59
CA SER A 127 -7.27 -23.26 22.69
C SER A 127 -6.20 -24.17 22.07
N VAL A 128 -5.12 -23.59 21.54
CA VAL A 128 -4.01 -24.36 20.96
C VAL A 128 -3.31 -25.22 22.02
N LYS A 129 -3.03 -24.69 23.22
CA LYS A 129 -2.43 -25.46 24.30
C LYS A 129 -3.30 -26.64 24.74
N LYS A 130 -4.61 -26.48 24.71
CA LYS A 130 -5.57 -27.53 25.07
C LYS A 130 -5.70 -28.61 24.00
N SER A 131 -5.78 -28.21 22.73
CA SER A 131 -6.04 -29.13 21.60
C SER A 131 -4.77 -29.75 21.00
N GLY A 132 -3.62 -29.08 21.14
CA GLY A 132 -2.40 -29.39 20.38
C GLY A 132 -2.47 -29.00 18.90
N ASN A 133 -3.61 -28.47 18.42
CA ASN A 133 -3.77 -28.05 17.04
C ASN A 133 -3.43 -26.56 16.91
N PRO A 134 -2.43 -26.16 16.07
CA PRO A 134 -2.06 -24.76 15.87
C PRO A 134 -3.15 -23.94 15.18
N ILE A 135 -4.09 -24.57 14.48
CA ILE A 135 -5.22 -23.93 13.77
C ILE A 135 -6.45 -24.00 14.64
N THR A 136 -7.03 -22.85 14.98
CA THR A 136 -8.11 -22.74 15.95
C THR A 136 -8.99 -21.50 15.74
N ALA A 137 -9.98 -21.32 16.62
CA ALA A 137 -10.87 -20.17 16.68
C ALA A 137 -11.51 -19.80 15.33
N PRO A 138 -12.23 -20.75 14.67
CA PRO A 138 -12.87 -20.51 13.39
C PRO A 138 -13.91 -19.39 13.49
N LYS A 139 -13.86 -18.47 12.53
CA LYS A 139 -14.86 -17.38 12.38
C LYS A 139 -15.38 -17.39 10.95
N ARG A 140 -16.69 -17.56 10.79
CA ARG A 140 -17.35 -17.42 9.49
C ARG A 140 -17.41 -15.94 9.10
N MET A 141 -16.92 -15.60 7.92
CA MET A 141 -16.88 -14.24 7.41
C MET A 141 -17.55 -14.16 6.06
N ARG A 142 -18.29 -13.07 5.83
CA ARG A 142 -18.71 -12.65 4.49
C ARG A 142 -17.97 -11.37 4.16
N VAL A 143 -17.34 -11.34 3.00
CA VAL A 143 -16.61 -10.18 2.49
C VAL A 143 -17.26 -9.74 1.19
N THR A 144 -17.44 -8.44 1.04
CA THR A 144 -17.81 -7.81 -0.23
C THR A 144 -16.74 -6.76 -0.53
N TYR A 145 -16.02 -6.94 -1.64
CA TYR A 145 -15.15 -5.92 -2.19
C TYR A 145 -15.89 -5.10 -3.23
N THR A 146 -15.68 -3.80 -3.20
CA THR A 146 -16.15 -2.88 -4.24
C THR A 146 -15.00 -1.96 -4.62
N LEU A 147 -14.68 -1.91 -5.90
CA LEU A 147 -13.71 -1.00 -6.49
C LEU A 147 -14.43 -0.06 -7.43
N THR A 148 -14.22 1.23 -7.25
CA THR A 148 -14.82 2.28 -8.08
C THR A 148 -13.72 3.05 -8.79
N VAL A 149 -13.79 3.12 -10.10
CA VAL A 149 -13.00 4.03 -10.93
C VAL A 149 -13.88 5.25 -11.20
N ASP A 150 -13.37 6.42 -10.86
CA ASP A 150 -14.15 7.67 -10.95
C ASP A 150 -14.63 7.95 -12.36
N SER A 151 -15.74 8.68 -12.47
CA SER A 151 -16.31 9.12 -13.75
C SER A 151 -15.26 9.86 -14.57
N ASN A 152 -15.13 9.50 -15.85
CA ASN A 152 -14.19 10.11 -16.79
C ASN A 152 -12.69 9.96 -16.46
N ALA A 153 -12.33 9.15 -15.47
CA ALA A 153 -10.93 8.79 -15.22
C ALA A 153 -10.34 7.93 -16.35
N VAL A 154 -11.21 7.22 -17.08
CA VAL A 154 -10.89 6.45 -18.28
C VAL A 154 -11.79 6.94 -19.40
N PRO A 155 -11.29 7.15 -20.64
CA PRO A 155 -12.11 7.57 -21.78
C PRO A 155 -13.28 6.60 -22.04
N ALA A 156 -14.43 7.16 -22.41
CA ALA A 156 -15.61 6.36 -22.73
C ALA A 156 -15.32 5.34 -23.85
N GLY A 157 -15.77 4.11 -23.67
CA GLY A 157 -15.53 3.00 -24.59
C GLY A 157 -14.25 2.22 -24.34
N GLU A 158 -13.29 2.75 -23.56
CA GLU A 158 -12.07 2.03 -23.19
C GLU A 158 -12.37 0.88 -22.22
N LEU A 159 -11.59 -0.21 -22.35
CA LEU A 159 -11.74 -1.41 -21.53
C LEU A 159 -11.01 -1.26 -20.20
N VAL A 160 -11.78 -1.27 -19.12
CA VAL A 160 -11.26 -1.32 -17.75
C VAL A 160 -11.22 -2.77 -17.29
N ARG A 161 -10.05 -3.20 -16.79
CA ARG A 161 -9.82 -4.55 -16.24
C ARG A 161 -9.60 -4.47 -14.74
N CYS A 162 -10.18 -5.41 -14.01
CA CYS A 162 -10.14 -5.44 -12.56
C CYS A 162 -9.80 -6.85 -12.07
N TRP A 163 -8.89 -6.94 -11.09
CA TRP A 163 -8.56 -8.14 -10.34
C TRP A 163 -8.81 -7.87 -8.86
N LEU A 164 -9.89 -8.43 -8.32
CA LEU A 164 -10.18 -8.33 -6.89
C LEU A 164 -9.57 -9.50 -6.13
N PRO A 165 -9.10 -9.31 -4.90
CA PRO A 165 -8.53 -10.37 -4.08
C PRO A 165 -9.57 -11.44 -3.73
N TYR A 166 -9.32 -12.69 -4.05
CA TYR A 166 -10.18 -13.82 -3.70
C TYR A 166 -9.43 -14.81 -2.77
N PRO A 167 -10.10 -15.41 -1.76
CA PRO A 167 -9.41 -16.32 -0.85
C PRO A 167 -8.91 -17.58 -1.56
N ARG A 168 -7.72 -18.04 -1.15
CA ARG A 168 -7.19 -19.32 -1.60
C ARG A 168 -7.92 -20.45 -0.87
N THR A 169 -8.11 -21.59 -1.55
CA THR A 169 -8.79 -22.76 -1.00
C THR A 169 -7.82 -23.81 -0.44
N ASP A 170 -6.51 -23.63 -0.67
CA ASP A 170 -5.44 -24.54 -0.23
C ASP A 170 -4.75 -24.08 1.08
N GLN A 171 -5.31 -23.09 1.77
CA GLN A 171 -4.74 -22.53 2.99
C GLN A 171 -5.51 -23.02 4.24
N SER A 172 -4.79 -23.54 5.23
CA SER A 172 -5.36 -24.00 6.50
C SER A 172 -6.13 -22.89 7.27
N ARG A 173 -5.73 -21.64 7.04
CA ARG A 173 -6.36 -20.46 7.67
C ARG A 173 -7.60 -19.95 6.93
N GLN A 174 -7.86 -20.41 5.71
CA GLN A 174 -9.00 -20.00 4.88
C GLN A 174 -9.71 -21.26 4.39
N GLN A 175 -10.79 -21.63 5.07
CA GLN A 175 -11.54 -22.86 4.79
C GLN A 175 -12.96 -22.53 4.34
N ASP A 176 -13.65 -23.51 3.77
CA ASP A 176 -15.06 -23.44 3.37
C ASP A 176 -15.36 -22.20 2.50
N VAL A 177 -14.46 -21.90 1.57
CA VAL A 177 -14.61 -20.76 0.65
C VAL A 177 -15.83 -20.98 -0.24
N LYS A 178 -16.75 -20.02 -0.24
CA LYS A 178 -17.95 -20.02 -1.04
C LYS A 178 -18.11 -18.73 -1.80
N PHE A 179 -18.08 -18.79 -3.11
CA PHE A 179 -18.42 -17.66 -3.97
C PHE A 179 -19.92 -17.33 -3.83
N ILE A 180 -20.27 -16.05 -3.76
CA ILE A 180 -21.65 -15.55 -3.65
C ILE A 180 -22.05 -14.83 -4.93
N SER A 181 -21.32 -13.80 -5.32
CA SER A 181 -21.68 -12.99 -6.48
C SER A 181 -20.51 -12.17 -7.01
N ALA A 182 -20.61 -11.76 -8.26
CA ALA A 182 -19.79 -10.73 -8.89
C ALA A 182 -20.69 -9.71 -9.60
N SER A 183 -20.22 -8.46 -9.78
CA SER A 183 -20.96 -7.41 -10.49
C SER A 183 -21.08 -7.70 -11.98
N GLU A 184 -20.16 -8.47 -12.55
CA GLU A 184 -20.18 -8.86 -13.94
C GLU A 184 -20.57 -10.34 -14.07
N SER A 185 -21.42 -10.65 -15.04
CA SER A 185 -21.80 -12.03 -15.36
C SER A 185 -20.64 -12.84 -15.95
N LYS A 186 -19.66 -12.15 -16.51
CA LYS A 186 -18.44 -12.70 -17.09
C LYS A 186 -17.28 -12.41 -16.17
N TYR A 187 -16.82 -13.41 -15.44
CA TYR A 187 -15.68 -13.32 -14.56
C TYR A 187 -14.80 -14.56 -14.65
N THR A 188 -13.57 -14.48 -14.18
CA THR A 188 -12.64 -15.60 -14.12
C THR A 188 -11.98 -15.65 -12.74
N LEU A 189 -12.09 -16.79 -12.05
CA LEU A 189 -11.30 -17.07 -10.87
C LEU A 189 -9.92 -17.58 -11.27
N SER A 190 -8.89 -17.13 -10.56
CA SER A 190 -7.53 -17.64 -10.77
C SER A 190 -7.47 -19.16 -10.58
N PRO A 191 -6.62 -19.84 -11.34
CA PRO A 191 -6.27 -21.24 -11.07
C PRO A 191 -5.73 -21.43 -9.64
N GLN A 192 -5.92 -22.62 -9.07
CA GLN A 192 -5.52 -22.91 -7.69
C GLN A 192 -3.99 -22.90 -7.46
N ASP A 193 -3.22 -23.13 -8.51
CA ASP A 193 -1.75 -23.09 -8.51
C ASP A 193 -1.17 -21.66 -8.58
N CYS A 194 -2.01 -20.63 -8.77
CA CYS A 194 -1.58 -19.24 -8.70
C CYS A 194 -1.23 -18.84 -7.26
N LEU A 195 -0.10 -18.14 -7.08
CA LEU A 195 0.32 -17.60 -5.78
C LEU A 195 -0.67 -16.61 -5.21
N HIS A 196 -1.29 -15.79 -6.07
CA HIS A 196 -2.35 -14.85 -5.73
C HIS A 196 -3.66 -15.31 -6.34
N SER A 197 -4.65 -15.57 -5.49
CA SER A 197 -6.00 -15.87 -5.96
C SER A 197 -6.76 -14.56 -6.16
N THR A 198 -7.34 -14.40 -7.34
CA THR A 198 -8.10 -13.21 -7.72
C THR A 198 -9.34 -13.59 -8.51
N LEU A 199 -10.34 -12.71 -8.47
CA LEU A 199 -11.46 -12.71 -9.40
C LEU A 199 -11.24 -11.61 -10.42
N TYR A 200 -11.12 -12.00 -11.70
CA TYR A 200 -10.96 -11.08 -12.82
C TYR A 200 -12.31 -10.73 -13.43
N MET A 201 -12.50 -9.44 -13.72
CA MET A 201 -13.64 -8.89 -14.44
C MET A 201 -13.17 -7.79 -15.37
N GLU A 202 -13.99 -7.49 -16.39
CA GLU A 202 -13.76 -6.37 -17.28
C GLU A 202 -15.07 -5.74 -17.77
N LYS A 203 -15.06 -4.43 -17.99
CA LYS A 203 -16.13 -3.70 -18.68
C LYS A 203 -15.63 -2.41 -19.30
N ARG A 204 -16.41 -1.88 -20.23
CA ARG A 204 -16.09 -0.61 -20.88
C ARG A 204 -16.54 0.57 -20.02
N ALA A 205 -15.68 1.60 -19.96
CA ALA A 205 -16.03 2.87 -19.35
C ALA A 205 -17.18 3.55 -20.09
N VAL A 206 -18.08 4.19 -19.34
CA VAL A 206 -19.23 4.94 -19.88
C VAL A 206 -19.05 6.42 -19.52
N GLN A 207 -19.36 7.30 -20.47
CA GLN A 207 -19.27 8.74 -20.28
C GLN A 207 -20.07 9.19 -19.05
N ASP A 208 -19.47 10.03 -18.21
CA ASP A 208 -20.06 10.62 -17.00
C ASP A 208 -20.54 9.61 -15.94
N GLN A 209 -20.10 8.35 -16.03
CA GLN A 209 -20.43 7.32 -15.05
C GLN A 209 -19.17 6.70 -14.45
N PRO A 210 -19.18 6.36 -13.14
CA PRO A 210 -18.10 5.59 -12.53
C PRO A 210 -18.13 4.15 -13.05
N THR A 211 -16.94 3.54 -13.17
CA THR A 211 -16.82 2.12 -13.46
C THR A 211 -16.66 1.36 -12.15
N VAL A 212 -17.69 0.61 -11.75
CA VAL A 212 -17.73 -0.09 -10.47
C VAL A 212 -17.65 -1.59 -10.68
N PHE A 213 -16.74 -2.25 -9.96
CA PHE A 213 -16.62 -3.70 -9.86
C PHE A 213 -16.87 -4.12 -8.42
N SER A 214 -17.56 -5.25 -8.23
CA SER A 214 -17.70 -5.82 -6.91
C SER A 214 -17.75 -7.35 -6.96
N GLU A 215 -17.31 -7.96 -5.87
CA GLU A 215 -17.46 -9.39 -5.61
C GLU A 215 -17.88 -9.63 -4.17
N SER A 216 -18.55 -10.74 -3.92
CA SER A 216 -18.90 -11.20 -2.58
C SER A 216 -18.62 -12.68 -2.43
N PHE A 217 -18.02 -13.04 -1.29
CA PHE A 217 -17.74 -14.43 -0.94
C PHE A 217 -17.82 -14.64 0.58
N GLU A 218 -17.89 -15.90 0.97
CA GLU A 218 -17.81 -16.34 2.36
C GLU A 218 -16.64 -17.30 2.54
N TYR A 219 -16.03 -17.27 3.70
CA TYR A 219 -15.03 -18.26 4.10
C TYR A 219 -14.95 -18.37 5.63
N THR A 220 -14.36 -19.45 6.11
CA THR A 220 -14.02 -19.62 7.51
C THR A 220 -12.57 -19.18 7.71
N ALA A 221 -12.38 -18.10 8.48
CA ALA A 221 -11.05 -17.64 8.90
C ALA A 221 -10.67 -18.36 10.18
N ASN A 222 -9.50 -18.99 10.22
CA ASN A 222 -8.93 -19.61 11.40
C ASN A 222 -7.74 -18.79 11.92
N ALA A 223 -7.61 -18.71 13.24
CA ALA A 223 -6.39 -18.26 13.87
C ALA A 223 -5.33 -19.37 13.83
N GLU A 224 -4.07 -18.97 13.80
CA GLU A 224 -2.92 -19.86 13.83
C GLU A 224 -1.92 -19.39 14.88
N TRP A 225 -1.52 -20.28 15.78
CA TRP A 225 -0.52 -20.00 16.79
C TRP A 225 0.37 -21.21 17.04
N HIS A 226 1.67 -20.98 17.12
CA HIS A 226 2.68 -22.00 17.37
C HIS A 226 3.43 -21.69 18.67
N ASN A 227 3.58 -22.70 19.54
CA ASN A 227 4.33 -22.58 20.78
C ASN A 227 5.83 -22.77 20.51
N LEU A 228 6.44 -21.83 19.78
CA LEU A 228 7.85 -21.86 19.44
C LEU A 228 8.73 -21.64 20.66
N LYS A 229 9.78 -22.44 20.81
CA LYS A 229 10.82 -22.31 21.83
C LYS A 229 12.16 -22.15 21.15
N PRO A 230 13.15 -21.49 21.80
CA PRO A 230 14.50 -21.35 21.22
C PRO A 230 15.11 -22.68 20.75
N LYS A 231 14.84 -23.77 21.44
CA LYS A 231 15.32 -25.12 21.07
C LYS A 231 14.69 -25.68 19.80
N ASP A 232 13.55 -25.14 19.37
CA ASP A 232 12.84 -25.61 18.17
C ASP A 232 13.37 -24.92 16.92
N ILE A 233 14.20 -23.87 17.09
CA ILE A 233 14.80 -23.14 15.98
C ILE A 233 15.98 -23.94 15.45
N GLN A 234 15.94 -24.24 14.16
CA GLN A 234 17.00 -24.93 13.44
C GLN A 234 17.65 -23.99 12.42
N PRO A 235 18.95 -24.20 12.11
CA PRO A 235 19.57 -23.50 10.97
C PRO A 235 18.78 -23.73 9.68
N TYR A 236 18.77 -22.74 8.79
CA TYR A 236 18.16 -22.90 7.48
C TYR A 236 18.88 -23.95 6.64
N ASP A 237 18.13 -24.79 5.94
CA ASP A 237 18.67 -25.58 4.85
C ASP A 237 18.88 -24.69 3.61
N THR A 238 20.10 -24.16 3.49
CA THR A 238 20.50 -23.28 2.37
C THR A 238 20.52 -23.99 1.02
N THR A 239 20.38 -25.31 0.99
CA THR A 239 20.34 -26.10 -0.25
C THR A 239 18.93 -26.27 -0.79
N SER A 240 17.91 -26.08 0.04
CA SER A 240 16.52 -26.23 -0.33
C SER A 240 16.09 -25.24 -1.43
N SER A 241 15.17 -25.66 -2.27
CA SER A 241 14.59 -24.79 -3.32
C SER A 241 13.88 -23.58 -2.73
N ILE A 242 13.14 -23.77 -1.64
CA ILE A 242 12.44 -22.70 -0.92
C ILE A 242 13.43 -21.63 -0.44
N TYR A 243 14.53 -22.04 0.23
CA TYR A 243 15.54 -21.09 0.68
C TYR A 243 16.10 -20.28 -0.49
N LYS A 244 16.53 -20.96 -1.55
CA LYS A 244 17.11 -20.32 -2.75
C LYS A 244 16.13 -19.37 -3.42
N GLU A 245 14.87 -19.74 -3.54
CA GLU A 245 13.84 -18.91 -4.15
C GLU A 245 13.57 -17.64 -3.34
N TYR A 246 13.37 -17.78 -2.01
CA TYR A 246 12.96 -16.66 -1.17
C TYR A 246 14.11 -15.78 -0.69
N THR A 247 15.35 -16.20 -0.85
CA THR A 247 16.54 -15.38 -0.57
C THR A 247 17.23 -14.84 -1.84
N ALA A 248 16.69 -15.10 -3.02
CA ALA A 248 17.22 -14.58 -4.28
C ALA A 248 16.75 -13.16 -4.57
N GLU A 249 17.56 -12.43 -5.34
CA GLU A 249 17.11 -11.18 -5.96
C GLU A 249 16.01 -11.48 -7.00
N ARG A 250 15.06 -10.56 -7.13
CA ARG A 250 14.00 -10.61 -8.14
C ARG A 250 14.01 -9.31 -8.92
N GLU A 251 14.26 -9.41 -10.20
CA GLU A 251 14.31 -8.24 -11.08
C GLU A 251 13.10 -7.32 -10.87
N LYS A 252 13.36 -6.02 -10.75
CA LYS A 252 12.36 -4.94 -10.54
C LYS A 252 11.53 -5.05 -9.26
N HIS A 253 11.82 -6.00 -8.38
CA HIS A 253 11.04 -6.18 -7.16
C HIS A 253 11.90 -6.21 -5.89
N VAL A 254 12.91 -7.07 -5.85
CA VAL A 254 13.85 -7.18 -4.72
C VAL A 254 15.26 -7.12 -5.27
N ILE A 255 16.01 -6.07 -4.97
CA ILE A 255 17.39 -5.88 -5.40
C ILE A 255 18.23 -5.61 -4.14
N PHE A 256 19.31 -6.40 -3.95
CA PHE A 256 20.20 -6.23 -2.81
C PHE A 256 21.22 -5.13 -3.10
N SER A 257 20.78 -3.88 -2.91
CA SER A 257 21.68 -2.72 -3.01
C SER A 257 22.83 -2.82 -1.98
N PRO A 258 23.96 -2.13 -2.20
CA PRO A 258 25.04 -2.06 -1.22
C PRO A 258 24.54 -1.66 0.18
N ARG A 259 23.61 -0.71 0.25
CA ARG A 259 23.02 -0.26 1.51
C ARG A 259 22.21 -1.36 2.22
N MET A 260 21.47 -2.18 1.48
CA MET A 260 20.74 -3.32 2.07
C MET A 260 21.70 -4.37 2.63
N ARG A 261 22.82 -4.61 1.93
CA ARG A 261 23.86 -5.56 2.38
C ARG A 261 24.58 -5.06 3.64
N GLU A 262 24.81 -3.75 3.76
CA GLU A 262 25.34 -3.14 4.99
C GLU A 262 24.39 -3.31 6.19
N LEU A 263 23.08 -3.18 5.99
CA LEU A 263 22.08 -3.32 7.04
C LEU A 263 21.90 -4.77 7.51
N GLN A 264 22.31 -5.74 6.72
CA GLN A 264 22.23 -7.16 7.05
C GLN A 264 23.38 -7.62 7.98
N GLN A 265 24.49 -6.90 8.03
CA GLN A 265 25.66 -7.19 8.88
C GLN A 265 25.48 -6.68 10.30
#